data_69f53c15298b04f2513e9585e46fbe4c
#
_entry.id   69f53c15298b04f2513e9585e46fbe4c
#
_cell.length_a   1.000
_cell.length_b   1.000
_cell.length_c   1.000
_cell.angle_alpha   90.00
_cell.angle_beta   90.00
_cell.angle_gamma   90.00
#
_symmetry.space_group_name_H-M   'P 1'
#
loop_
_entity.id
_entity.type
_entity.pdbx_description
1 polymer ?
#
loop_
_entity_poly.entity_id
_entity_poly.type
_entity_poly.pdbx_seq_one_letter_code
_entity_poly.pdbx_strand_id
1 'polypeptide(L)'
;MRKQASDRQADILTVLRSSKAPMSAYQILEQLQNDEPDIAPPTVYRALAALTDQGRAHKLESLKSFVPCRCDHGKSLPVLAICNDCGLVDEHDGEALLPKLTEMVAPSRFKPQRHVVEIHGQCAQCTH
;
A
#
# COMPACT_ATOMS: atom_id res chain seq x y z
N MET A 1 7.20 27.70 6.56
CA MET A 1 5.76 27.47 6.35
C MET A 1 5.39 26.04 6.64
N ARG A 2 4.31 25.85 7.37
CA ARG A 2 3.83 24.51 7.67
C ARG A 2 3.14 23.92 6.46
N LYS A 3 3.52 22.72 6.06
CA LYS A 3 2.82 22.01 4.97
C LYS A 3 1.48 21.52 5.44
N GLN A 4 0.51 21.58 4.56
CA GLN A 4 -0.81 21.04 4.82
C GLN A 4 -0.81 19.51 4.64
N ALA A 5 -1.83 18.85 5.18
CA ALA A 5 -1.94 17.40 5.09
C ALA A 5 -1.92 16.91 3.64
N SER A 6 -2.60 17.62 2.74
CA SER A 6 -2.62 17.25 1.33
C SER A 6 -1.24 17.33 0.68
N ASP A 7 -0.43 18.32 1.08
CA ASP A 7 0.93 18.47 0.57
C ASP A 7 1.81 17.31 1.03
N ARG A 8 1.66 16.88 2.27
CA ARG A 8 2.42 15.75 2.80
C ARG A 8 2.03 14.45 2.12
N GLN A 9 0.75 14.27 1.84
CA GLN A 9 0.28 13.09 1.11
C GLN A 9 0.89 13.07 -0.29
N ALA A 10 0.94 14.21 -0.97
CA ALA A 10 1.54 14.31 -2.30
C ALA A 10 3.04 14.00 -2.24
N ASP A 11 3.74 14.51 -1.23
CA ASP A 11 5.18 14.23 -1.06
C ASP A 11 5.43 12.73 -0.86
N ILE A 12 4.62 12.08 -0.04
CA ILE A 12 4.77 10.65 0.22
C ILE A 12 4.50 9.84 -1.05
N LEU A 13 3.46 10.20 -1.81
CA LEU A 13 3.19 9.52 -3.07
C LEU A 13 4.34 9.66 -4.05
N THR A 14 4.96 10.84 -4.10
CA THR A 14 6.12 11.08 -4.94
C THR A 14 7.27 10.16 -4.56
N VAL A 15 7.54 10.03 -3.26
CA VAL A 15 8.58 9.13 -2.75
C VAL A 15 8.28 7.69 -3.12
N LEU A 16 7.04 7.24 -2.92
CA LEU A 16 6.63 5.87 -3.24
C LEU A 16 6.74 5.58 -4.74
N ARG A 17 6.33 6.52 -5.58
CA ARG A 17 6.39 6.35 -7.03
C ARG A 17 7.81 6.34 -7.56
N SER A 18 8.72 6.98 -6.86
CA SER A 18 10.14 7.01 -7.23
C SER A 18 10.86 5.73 -6.82
N SER A 19 10.31 4.98 -5.90
CA SER A 19 10.93 3.75 -5.41
C SER A 19 10.54 2.57 -6.29
N LYS A 20 11.49 1.68 -6.56
CA LYS A 20 11.23 0.46 -7.31
C LYS A 20 10.75 -0.68 -6.43
N ALA A 21 10.84 -0.51 -5.11
CA ALA A 21 10.46 -1.52 -4.14
C ALA A 21 9.54 -0.89 -3.09
N PRO A 22 8.76 -1.72 -2.38
CA PRO A 22 7.95 -1.21 -1.27
C PRO A 22 8.82 -0.52 -0.22
N MET A 23 8.27 0.50 0.42
CA MET A 23 8.98 1.25 1.45
C MET A 23 8.23 1.18 2.77
N SER A 24 8.97 0.97 3.86
CA SER A 24 8.41 1.06 5.19
C SER A 24 8.16 2.54 5.56
N ALA A 25 7.33 2.77 6.58
CA ALA A 25 7.09 4.12 7.07
C ALA A 25 8.40 4.79 7.50
N TYR A 26 9.29 4.03 8.10
CA TYR A 26 10.60 4.54 8.52
C TYR A 26 11.44 5.00 7.33
N GLN A 27 11.46 4.21 6.26
CA GLN A 27 12.21 4.58 5.05
C GLN A 27 11.63 5.83 4.40
N ILE A 28 10.30 5.95 4.40
CA ILE A 28 9.64 7.14 3.88
C ILE A 28 10.01 8.36 4.72
N LEU A 29 9.99 8.20 6.05
CA LEU A 29 10.37 9.27 6.97
C LEU A 29 11.80 9.75 6.70
N GLU A 30 12.74 8.82 6.52
CA GLU A 30 14.14 9.17 6.22
C GLU A 30 14.25 10.01 4.94
N GLN A 31 13.50 9.62 3.91
CA GLN A 31 13.52 10.37 2.65
C GLN A 31 12.97 11.78 2.82
N LEU A 32 11.89 11.92 3.57
CA LEU A 32 11.27 13.22 3.80
C LEU A 32 12.14 14.12 4.68
N GLN A 33 12.91 13.53 5.58
CA GLN A 33 13.81 14.29 6.46
C GLN A 33 14.96 14.95 5.70
N ASN A 34 15.24 14.52 4.48
CA ASN A 34 16.22 15.20 3.65
C ASN A 34 15.81 16.64 3.35
N ASP A 35 14.52 16.87 3.14
CA ASP A 35 13.98 18.21 2.87
C ASP A 35 13.40 18.87 4.12
N GLU A 36 12.90 18.06 5.05
CA GLU A 36 12.28 18.54 6.29
C GLU A 36 12.85 17.78 7.48
N PRO A 37 14.02 18.20 8.00
CA PRO A 37 14.67 17.47 9.09
C PRO A 37 13.81 17.33 10.36
N ASP A 38 12.86 18.25 10.56
CA ASP A 38 12.03 18.29 11.77
C ASP A 38 10.74 17.46 11.65
N ILE A 39 10.49 16.83 10.50
CA ILE A 39 9.27 16.05 10.35
C ILE A 39 9.24 14.88 11.34
N ALA A 40 8.13 14.74 12.04
CA ALA A 40 7.98 13.74 13.10
C ALA A 40 7.32 12.46 12.56
N PRO A 41 7.64 11.28 13.14
CA PRO A 41 7.03 10.02 12.71
C PRO A 41 5.50 10.04 12.70
N PRO A 42 4.79 10.58 13.72
CA PRO A 42 3.32 10.59 13.67
C PRO A 42 2.76 11.29 12.45
N THR A 43 3.44 12.32 11.93
CA THR A 43 3.01 13.04 10.74
C THR A 43 3.00 12.12 9.52
N VAL A 44 4.04 11.29 9.37
CA VAL A 44 4.15 10.34 8.27
C VAL A 44 3.08 9.24 8.41
N TYR A 45 2.90 8.70 9.61
CA TYR A 45 1.90 7.64 9.83
C TYR A 45 0.49 8.11 9.53
N ARG A 46 0.14 9.34 9.95
CA ARG A 46 -1.19 9.91 9.65
C ARG A 46 -1.43 10.09 8.16
N ALA A 47 -0.41 10.57 7.46
CA ALA A 47 -0.52 10.76 6.01
C ALA A 47 -0.65 9.43 5.29
N LEU A 48 0.10 8.41 5.71
CA LEU A 48 0.00 7.06 5.14
C LEU A 48 -1.37 6.45 5.39
N ALA A 49 -1.92 6.63 6.60
CA ALA A 49 -3.26 6.14 6.92
C ALA A 49 -4.30 6.79 6.00
N ALA A 50 -4.20 8.10 5.78
CA ALA A 50 -5.12 8.81 4.90
C ALA A 50 -5.00 8.31 3.45
N LEU A 51 -3.78 8.09 2.98
CA LEU A 51 -3.55 7.60 1.61
C LEU A 51 -4.12 6.19 1.42
N THR A 52 -3.95 5.31 2.41
CA THR A 52 -4.50 3.95 2.31
C THR A 52 -6.03 3.97 2.38
N ASP A 53 -6.62 4.82 3.22
CA ASP A 53 -8.07 4.98 3.29
C ASP A 53 -8.65 5.49 1.97
N GLN A 54 -7.91 6.34 1.27
CA GLN A 54 -8.34 6.90 -0.01
C GLN A 54 -8.10 5.95 -1.18
N GLY A 55 -7.45 4.83 -0.95
CA GLY A 55 -7.09 3.90 -2.01
C GLY A 55 -5.95 4.38 -2.90
N ARG A 56 -5.19 5.38 -2.47
CA ARG A 56 -4.08 5.95 -3.25
C ARG A 56 -2.75 5.27 -2.95
N ALA A 57 -2.68 4.55 -1.85
CA ALA A 57 -1.55 3.72 -1.49
C ALA A 57 -2.06 2.44 -0.86
N HIS A 58 -1.25 1.40 -0.90
CA HIS A 58 -1.60 0.11 -0.30
C HIS A 58 -0.53 -0.32 0.67
N LYS A 59 -0.96 -0.87 1.80
CA LYS A 59 -0.05 -1.42 2.79
C LYS A 59 0.13 -2.91 2.53
N LEU A 60 1.38 -3.35 2.45
CA LEU A 60 1.71 -4.76 2.39
C LEU A 60 1.86 -5.26 3.83
N GLU A 61 0.85 -5.97 4.31
CA GLU A 61 0.83 -6.42 5.72
C GLU A 61 1.98 -7.34 6.04
N SER A 62 2.32 -8.23 5.11
CA SER A 62 3.41 -9.19 5.32
C SER A 62 4.78 -8.53 5.42
N LEU A 63 4.98 -7.42 4.74
CA LEU A 63 6.28 -6.74 4.68
C LEU A 63 6.32 -5.47 5.51
N LYS A 64 5.20 -5.06 6.10
CA LYS A 64 5.07 -3.80 6.83
C LYS A 64 5.55 -2.61 6.00
N SER A 65 5.24 -2.63 4.72
CA SER A 65 5.69 -1.64 3.75
C SER A 65 4.52 -1.13 2.92
N PHE A 66 4.77 -0.07 2.15
CA PHE A 66 3.73 0.60 1.38
C PHE A 66 4.13 0.68 -0.08
N VAL A 67 3.13 0.64 -0.96
CA VAL A 67 3.30 0.86 -2.40
C VAL A 67 2.26 1.88 -2.86
N PRO A 68 2.54 2.67 -3.91
CA PRO A 68 1.52 3.56 -4.47
C PRO A 68 0.51 2.74 -5.26
N CYS A 69 -0.75 3.20 -5.28
CA CYS A 69 -1.74 2.58 -6.14
C CYS A 69 -1.41 2.92 -7.59
N ARG A 70 -1.31 1.91 -8.43
CA ARG A 70 -1.01 2.07 -9.85
C ARG A 70 -2.25 1.93 -10.73
N CYS A 71 -3.40 1.68 -10.11
CA CYS A 71 -4.69 1.56 -10.78
C CYS A 71 -5.61 2.68 -10.31
N ASP A 72 -6.41 3.21 -11.22
CA ASP A 72 -7.38 4.27 -10.89
C ASP A 72 -8.72 3.68 -10.44
N HIS A 73 -8.67 2.59 -9.66
CA HIS A 73 -9.88 1.86 -9.31
C HIS A 73 -10.52 2.28 -7.98
N GLY A 74 -9.94 3.26 -7.30
CA GLY A 74 -10.53 3.77 -6.08
C GLY A 74 -10.59 2.72 -4.98
N LYS A 75 -11.80 2.30 -4.61
CA LYS A 75 -12.03 1.47 -3.44
C LYS A 75 -12.14 -0.02 -3.71
N SER A 76 -11.74 -0.49 -4.89
CA SER A 76 -11.78 -1.92 -5.19
C SER A 76 -10.74 -2.67 -4.35
N LEU A 77 -10.90 -4.01 -4.28
CA LEU A 77 -9.97 -4.86 -3.55
C LEU A 77 -8.66 -5.00 -4.33
N PRO A 78 -7.54 -4.48 -3.83
CA PRO A 78 -6.27 -4.73 -4.50
C PRO A 78 -5.77 -6.13 -4.18
N VAL A 79 -5.40 -6.87 -5.22
CA VAL A 79 -4.72 -8.15 -5.09
C VAL A 79 -3.26 -7.90 -5.42
N LEU A 80 -2.38 -8.08 -4.44
CA LEU A 80 -0.97 -7.74 -4.57
C LEU A 80 -0.14 -8.99 -4.71
N ALA A 81 0.49 -9.15 -5.88
CA ALA A 81 1.41 -10.26 -6.13
C ALA A 81 2.83 -9.77 -5.85
N ILE A 82 3.50 -10.43 -4.93
CA ILE A 82 4.80 -9.99 -4.41
C ILE A 82 5.86 -11.02 -4.78
N CYS A 83 6.89 -10.58 -5.50
CA CYS A 83 8.02 -11.46 -5.82
C CYS A 83 8.95 -11.56 -4.62
N ASN A 84 9.20 -12.78 -4.15
CA ASN A 84 10.09 -13.04 -3.03
C ASN A 84 11.56 -12.78 -3.37
N ASP A 85 11.91 -12.83 -4.65
CA ASP A 85 13.30 -12.73 -5.07
C ASP A 85 13.73 -11.29 -5.35
N CYS A 86 12.92 -10.53 -6.09
CA CYS A 86 13.30 -9.17 -6.50
C CYS A 86 12.47 -8.06 -5.84
N GLY A 87 11.43 -8.43 -5.10
CA GLY A 87 10.58 -7.45 -4.42
C GLY A 87 9.55 -6.76 -5.31
N LEU A 88 9.45 -7.18 -6.58
CA LEU A 88 8.44 -6.61 -7.47
C LEU A 88 7.05 -6.82 -6.90
N VAL A 89 6.23 -5.77 -6.92
CA VAL A 89 4.83 -5.85 -6.52
C VAL A 89 3.96 -5.54 -7.73
N ASP A 90 3.11 -6.49 -8.07
CA ASP A 90 2.19 -6.38 -9.17
C ASP A 90 0.78 -6.26 -8.61
N GLU A 91 0.06 -5.21 -9.00
CA GLU A 91 -1.26 -4.92 -8.46
C GLU A 91 -2.34 -5.35 -9.44
N HIS A 92 -3.31 -6.09 -8.95
CA HIS A 92 -4.46 -6.54 -9.74
C HIS A 92 -5.74 -6.13 -9.05
N ASP A 93 -6.80 -5.95 -9.85
CA ASP A 93 -8.10 -5.59 -9.34
C ASP A 93 -8.87 -6.87 -8.94
N GLY A 94 -9.15 -7.00 -7.66
CA GLY A 94 -9.87 -8.15 -7.14
C GLY A 94 -11.34 -7.88 -6.86
N GLU A 95 -11.93 -6.85 -7.45
CA GLU A 95 -13.34 -6.50 -7.20
C GLU A 95 -14.28 -7.69 -7.37
N ALA A 96 -14.08 -8.49 -8.40
CA ALA A 96 -14.92 -9.66 -8.66
C ALA A 96 -14.77 -10.74 -7.59
N LEU A 97 -13.71 -10.70 -6.80
CA LEU A 97 -13.46 -11.67 -5.74
C LEU A 97 -14.21 -11.33 -4.45
N LEU A 98 -14.55 -10.07 -4.24
CA LEU A 98 -15.20 -9.60 -3.01
C LEU A 98 -16.46 -10.39 -2.64
N PRO A 99 -17.45 -10.59 -3.57
CA PRO A 99 -18.63 -11.35 -3.23
C PRO A 99 -18.33 -12.79 -2.80
N LYS A 100 -17.36 -13.42 -3.42
CA LYS A 100 -16.96 -14.79 -3.09
C LYS A 100 -16.32 -14.87 -1.70
N LEU A 101 -15.49 -13.92 -1.36
CA LEU A 101 -14.86 -13.87 -0.03
C LEU A 101 -15.90 -13.64 1.06
N THR A 102 -16.83 -12.73 0.83
CA THR A 102 -17.93 -12.46 1.76
C THR A 102 -18.78 -13.70 1.97
N GLU A 103 -19.11 -14.39 0.88
CA GLU A 103 -19.91 -15.60 0.91
C GLU A 103 -19.24 -16.72 1.70
N MET A 104 -17.92 -16.83 1.59
CA MET A 104 -17.15 -17.86 2.30
C MET A 104 -17.24 -17.76 3.81
N VAL A 105 -17.37 -16.56 4.34
CA VAL A 105 -17.42 -16.34 5.80
C VAL A 105 -18.82 -16.12 6.33
N ALA A 106 -19.81 -15.99 5.43
CA ALA A 106 -21.21 -15.77 5.82
C ALA A 106 -21.79 -16.86 6.72
N PRO A 107 -21.49 -18.18 6.50
CA PRO A 107 -22.06 -19.23 7.37
C PRO A 107 -21.71 -19.08 8.84
N SER A 108 -20.59 -18.47 9.18
CA SER A 108 -20.22 -18.23 10.58
C SER A 108 -20.74 -16.89 11.11
N ARG A 109 -21.61 -16.23 10.35
CA ARG A 109 -22.17 -14.91 10.71
C ARG A 109 -21.10 -13.84 10.90
N PHE A 110 -19.99 -14.04 10.20
CA PHE A 110 -18.87 -13.11 10.24
C PHE A 110 -19.15 -11.89 9.35
N LYS A 111 -18.88 -10.70 9.86
CA LYS A 111 -19.06 -9.45 9.11
C LYS A 111 -17.68 -8.94 8.71
N PRO A 112 -17.28 -9.15 7.46
CA PRO A 112 -15.96 -8.68 7.03
C PRO A 112 -15.93 -7.15 6.97
N GLN A 113 -14.85 -6.57 7.48
CA GLN A 113 -14.66 -5.12 7.45
C GLN A 113 -13.53 -4.72 6.53
N ARG A 114 -12.55 -5.59 6.35
CA ARG A 114 -11.36 -5.31 5.55
C ARG A 114 -10.84 -6.61 4.95
N HIS A 115 -10.38 -6.51 3.72
CA HIS A 115 -9.80 -7.65 3.00
C HIS A 115 -8.36 -7.34 2.65
N VAL A 116 -7.47 -8.28 2.93
CA VAL A 116 -6.06 -8.20 2.56
C VAL A 116 -5.74 -9.43 1.73
N VAL A 117 -5.35 -9.24 0.47
CA VAL A 117 -4.99 -10.35 -0.42
C VAL A 117 -3.59 -10.12 -0.95
N GLU A 118 -2.67 -10.94 -0.50
CA GLU A 118 -1.27 -10.91 -0.92
C GLU A 118 -0.89 -12.30 -1.41
N ILE A 119 -0.29 -12.35 -2.60
CA ILE A 119 0.17 -13.60 -3.19
C ILE A 119 1.69 -13.52 -3.29
N HIS A 120 2.36 -14.45 -2.66
CA HIS A 120 3.82 -14.50 -2.61
C HIS A 120 4.36 -15.56 -3.55
N GLY A 121 5.33 -15.21 -4.37
CA GLY A 121 5.89 -16.14 -5.33
C GLY A 121 7.07 -15.54 -6.08
N GLN A 122 7.19 -15.89 -7.35
CA GLN A 122 8.26 -15.40 -8.21
C GLN A 122 7.65 -14.72 -9.44
N CYS A 123 8.18 -13.56 -9.80
CA CYS A 123 7.73 -12.87 -11.01
C CYS A 123 8.28 -13.56 -12.26
N ALA A 124 7.76 -13.18 -13.43
CA ALA A 124 8.15 -13.80 -14.69
C ALA A 124 9.65 -13.74 -14.96
N GLN A 125 10.31 -12.68 -14.50
CA GLN A 125 11.75 -12.49 -14.73
C GLN A 125 12.60 -13.33 -13.76
N CYS A 126 12.06 -13.68 -12.59
CA CYS A 126 12.75 -14.50 -11.60
C CYS A 126 12.46 -15.99 -11.74
N THR A 127 11.41 -16.34 -12.47
CA THR A 127 11.05 -17.73 -12.73
C THR A 127 11.87 -18.26 -13.91
N HIS A 128 12.55 -19.36 -13.70
CA HIS A 128 13.37 -20.00 -14.75
C HIS A 128 12.77 -21.30 -15.24
#